data_e6feda186abb1ca12dbeebf70c603674
#
_entry.id   e6feda186abb1ca12dbeebf70c603674
#
_cell.length_a   1.000
_cell.length_b   1.000
_cell.length_c   1.000
_cell.angle_alpha   90.00
_cell.angle_beta   90.00
_cell.angle_gamma   90.00
#
_symmetry.space_group_name_H-M   'P 1'
#
loop_
_entity.id
_entity.type
_entity.pdbx_description
1 polymer ?
#
loop_
_entity_poly.entity_id
_entity_poly.type
_entity_poly.pdbx_seq_one_letter_code
_entity_poly.pdbx_strand_id
1 'polypeptide(L)' 'MYTMRKNVPIWHKCLLTIEEAALYTNIGQNRIANLMQNPACPFMVRVGRKRLVKREEFENYLRNTVSLD' A
#
# COMPACT_ATOMS: atom_id res chain seq x y z
N MET A 1 15.05 13.71 -16.87
CA MET A 1 15.03 13.53 -16.39
C MET A 1 14.88 13.21 -15.52
N TYR A 2 14.78 12.98 -15.26
CA TYR A 2 14.57 12.70 -14.48
C TYR A 2 14.79 12.21 -13.60
N THR A 3 14.99 12.06 -13.26
CA THR A 3 15.27 11.65 -12.50
C THR A 3 15.10 11.27 -11.48
N MET A 4 15.25 11.24 -11.00
CA MET A 4 15.07 10.83 -10.18
C MET A 4 14.42 10.91 -9.26
N ARG A 5 13.83 10.88 -9.17
CA ARG A 5 13.22 10.91 -8.38
C ARG A 5 13.22 9.95 -7.32
N LYS A 6 14.06 9.51 -6.77
CA LYS A 6 14.14 8.63 -5.68
C LYS A 6 13.69 9.25 -4.38
N ASN A 7 13.46 10.53 -4.39
CA ASN A 7 13.00 11.24 -3.21
C ASN A 7 11.55 11.67 -3.31
N VAL A 8 10.77 10.92 -4.09
CA VAL A 8 9.34 11.19 -4.17
C VAL A 8 8.69 10.89 -2.82
N PRO A 9 7.97 11.84 -2.24
CA PRO A 9 7.26 11.56 -0.97
C PRO A 9 6.26 10.43 -1.12
N ILE A 10 6.05 9.70 -0.04
CA ILE A 10 5.15 8.56 -0.06
C ILE A 10 3.75 8.96 -0.51
N TRP A 11 3.27 10.11 -0.05
CA TRP A 11 1.91 10.56 -0.38
C TRP A 11 1.75 10.97 -1.84
N HIS A 12 2.85 11.04 -2.58
CA HIS A 12 2.81 11.30 -4.02
C HIS A 12 2.94 10.03 -4.85
N LYS A 13 3.25 8.92 -4.22
CA LYS A 13 3.44 7.67 -4.94
C LYS A 13 2.10 7.00 -5.20
N CYS A 14 1.95 6.51 -6.41
CA CYS A 14 0.77 5.74 -6.78
C CYS A 14 0.78 4.36 -6.14
N LEU A 15 1.97 3.74 -6.11
CA LEU A 15 2.15 2.40 -5.55
C LEU A 15 3.16 2.46 -4.41
N LEU A 16 2.87 1.70 -3.35
CA LEU A 16 3.72 1.68 -2.16
C LEU A 16 4.18 0.25 -1.91
N THR A 17 5.40 0.13 -1.37
CA THR A 17 5.80 -1.14 -0.76
C THR A 17 5.01 -1.33 0.53
N ILE A 18 5.04 -2.57 1.06
CA ILE A 18 4.37 -2.83 2.35
C ILE A 18 4.98 -1.96 3.44
N GLU A 19 6.30 -1.77 3.41
CA GLU A 19 6.98 -0.93 4.39
C GLU A 19 6.50 0.51 4.30
N GLU A 20 6.40 1.03 3.09
CA GLU A 20 5.93 2.40 2.90
C GLU A 20 4.48 2.56 3.33
N ALA A 21 3.66 1.58 3.01
CA ALA A 21 2.25 1.62 3.40
C ALA A 21 2.11 1.61 4.92
N ALA A 22 2.95 0.83 5.61
CA ALA A 22 2.93 0.78 7.06
C ALA A 22 3.30 2.13 7.67
N LEU A 23 4.32 2.77 7.11
CA LEU A 23 4.73 4.09 7.59
C LEU A 23 3.64 5.13 7.34
N TYR A 24 3.03 5.07 6.16
CA TYR A 24 2.04 6.05 5.75
C TYR A 24 0.77 5.96 6.58
N THR A 25 0.36 4.74 6.94
CA THR A 25 -0.92 4.51 7.62
C THR A 25 -0.77 4.22 9.10
N ASN A 26 0.45 3.99 9.56
CA ASN A 26 0.71 3.58 10.94
C ASN A 26 0.09 2.21 11.27
N ILE A 27 -0.08 1.37 10.26
CA ILE A 27 -0.57 0.00 10.43
C ILE A 27 0.64 -0.93 10.31
N GLY A 28 0.70 -1.97 11.15
CA GLY A 28 1.83 -2.90 11.10
C GLY A 28 1.96 -3.62 9.78
N GLN A 29 3.20 -3.91 9.38
CA GLN A 29 3.46 -4.57 8.10
C GLN A 29 2.79 -5.92 8.01
N ASN A 30 2.80 -6.70 9.10
CA ASN A 30 2.19 -8.02 9.10
C ASN A 30 0.69 -7.94 8.85
N ARG A 31 0.05 -6.94 9.42
CA ARG A 31 -1.38 -6.76 9.23
C ARG A 31 -1.68 -6.46 7.77
N ILE A 32 -0.89 -5.58 7.17
CA ILE A 32 -1.07 -5.23 5.76
C ILE A 32 -0.83 -6.46 4.88
N ALA A 33 0.24 -7.21 5.16
CA ALA A 33 0.54 -8.41 4.39
C ALA A 33 -0.59 -9.42 4.48
N ASN A 34 -1.20 -9.57 5.66
CA ASN A 34 -2.32 -10.50 5.83
C ASN A 34 -3.52 -10.07 4.99
N LEU A 35 -3.80 -8.78 4.95
CA LEU A 35 -4.90 -8.28 4.14
C LEU A 35 -4.65 -8.56 2.65
N MET A 36 -3.39 -8.50 2.23
CA MET A 36 -3.03 -8.68 0.84
C MET A 36 -3.01 -10.15 0.41
N GLN A 37 -3.14 -11.08 1.34
CA GLN A 37 -3.22 -12.50 0.99
C GLN A 37 -4.56 -12.87 0.36
N ASN A 38 -5.57 -12.08 0.61
CA ASN A 38 -6.88 -12.30 0.02
C ASN A 38 -6.80 -11.95 -1.47
N PRO A 39 -7.11 -12.89 -2.38
CA PRO A 39 -7.05 -12.59 -3.82
C PRO A 39 -8.04 -11.50 -4.25
N ALA A 40 -9.04 -11.23 -3.44
CA ALA A 40 -10.00 -10.16 -3.72
C ALA A 40 -9.58 -8.83 -3.12
N CYS A 41 -8.35 -8.71 -2.60
CA CYS A 41 -7.88 -7.47 -1.99
C CYS A 41 -7.90 -6.34 -3.01
N PRO A 42 -8.66 -5.26 -2.75
CA PRO A 42 -8.83 -4.22 -3.76
C PRO A 42 -7.62 -3.31 -3.93
N PHE A 43 -6.71 -3.30 -2.97
CA PHE A 43 -5.58 -2.37 -3.01
C PHE A 43 -4.25 -3.04 -3.32
N MET A 44 -4.24 -4.31 -3.64
CA MET A 44 -3.01 -5.02 -3.95
C MET A 44 -2.84 -5.12 -5.46
N VAL A 45 -1.62 -4.88 -5.93
CA VAL A 45 -1.26 -5.09 -7.32
C VAL A 45 0.06 -5.83 -7.36
N ARG A 46 0.17 -6.78 -8.27
CA ARG A 46 1.41 -7.52 -8.46
C ARG A 46 2.17 -6.94 -9.63
N VAL A 47 3.42 -6.59 -9.40
CA VAL A 47 4.31 -6.07 -10.44
C VAL A 47 5.52 -6.99 -10.46
N GLY A 48 5.59 -7.86 -11.47
CA GLY A 48 6.60 -8.89 -11.49
C GLY A 48 6.45 -9.80 -10.29
N ARG A 49 7.47 -9.89 -9.47
CA ARG A 49 7.44 -10.71 -8.26
C ARG A 49 7.06 -9.94 -7.02
N LYS A 50 6.85 -8.64 -7.17
CA LYS A 50 6.56 -7.78 -6.03
C LYS A 50 5.06 -7.60 -5.89
N ARG A 51 4.60 -7.54 -4.64
CA ARG A 51 3.25 -7.14 -4.33
C ARG A 51 3.32 -5.74 -3.76
N LEU A 52 2.60 -4.84 -4.38
CA LEU A 52 2.59 -3.44 -4.00
C LEU A 52 1.19 -3.01 -3.61
N VAL A 53 1.12 -1.92 -2.87
CA VAL A 53 -0.14 -1.38 -2.37
C VAL A 53 -0.52 -0.19 -3.24
N LYS A 54 -1.75 -0.22 -3.77
CA LYS A 54 -2.30 0.93 -4.47
C LYS A 54 -2.73 1.95 -3.42
N ARG A 55 -2.03 3.07 -3.36
CA ARG A 55 -2.20 4.02 -2.25
C ARG A 55 -3.63 4.52 -2.13
N GLU A 56 -4.22 4.96 -3.23
CA GLU A 56 -5.55 5.55 -3.16
C GLU A 56 -6.61 4.51 -2.81
N GLU A 57 -6.51 3.32 -3.39
CA GLU A 57 -7.44 2.25 -3.06
C GLU A 57 -7.31 1.81 -1.61
N PHE A 58 -6.09 1.81 -1.09
CA PHE A 58 -5.87 1.47 0.30
C PHE A 58 -6.49 2.51 1.22
N GLU A 59 -6.31 3.79 0.89
CA GLU A 59 -6.94 4.87 1.65
C GLU A 59 -8.46 4.74 1.63
N ASN A 60 -9.01 4.43 0.46
CA ASN A 60 -10.45 4.27 0.33
C ASN A 60 -10.95 3.08 1.15
N TYR A 61 -10.19 1.98 1.11
CA TYR A 61 -10.51 0.80 1.90
C TYR A 61 -10.57 1.15 3.39
N LEU A 62 -9.57 1.89 3.86
CA LEU A 62 -9.49 2.26 5.26
C LEU A 62 -10.60 3.22 5.67
N ARG A 63 -11.02 4.10 4.76
CA ARG A 63 -12.11 5.03 5.04
C ARG A 63 -13.41 4.29 5.34
N ASN A 64 -13.57 3.12 4.75
CA ASN A 64 -14.79 2.32 4.90
C ASN A 64 -14.64 1.19 5.90
N THR A 65 -13.54 1.18 6.65
CA THR A 65 -13.24 0.11 7.58
C THR A 65 -13.19 0.66 9.00
N VAL A 66 -13.93 0.02 9.91
CA VAL A 66 -13.92 0.42 11.31
C VAL A 66 -12.83 -0.34 12.08
N SER A 67 -12.57 -1.58 11.69
CA SER A 67 -11.63 -2.43 12.40
C SER A 67 -10.95 -3.36 11.41
N LEU A 68 -9.68 -3.66 11.67
CA LEU A 68 -8.91 -4.56 10.82
C LEU A 68 -8.67 -5.92 11.49
N ASP A 69 -9.48 -6.30 12.40
CA ASP A 69 -9.36 -7.58 13.10
C ASP A 69 -9.68 -8.78 12.24
#